data_bc535f9a0f98ab10b41eda7b9d701cde
#
_entry.id   bc535f9a0f98ab10b41eda7b9d701cde
#
_cell.length_a   1.000
_cell.length_b   1.000
_cell.length_c   1.000
_cell.angle_alpha   90.00
_cell.angle_beta   90.00
_cell.angle_gamma   90.00
#
_symmetry.space_group_name_H-M   'P 1'
#
loop_
_entity.id
_entity.type
_entity.pdbx_description
1 polymer ?
#
loop_
_entity_poly.entity_id
_entity_poly.type
_entity_poly.pdbx_seq_one_letter_code
_entity_poly.pdbx_strand_id
1 'polypeptide(L)'
;MTTNTTFSPTITTDALIIGFGKGGKTLAAKLSATGHKVVVAEASANMYGGTCINIGCLPSKSLILSAEQANRTGESLTTETRETAFKNAIAEKRRVTSMLRDKNYHKLADQDNITVLTGHARFIGPHSAEIATADGPVTVTAGKIFINTGATPHIPDIPGIRTTPGVYTSTGLMDIDEIPQRLVIIGSGFIGLEFASMFADFGSAVTVLQHSAEFLPREDADIATAIREQLGAQGVKFLFHAETKEIAPASAGGVRLSVAVKGSTKATPEKDAS
;
A
#
# COMPACT_ATOMS: atom_id res chain seq x y z
N MET A 1 -12.69 -13.96 46.10
CA MET A 1 -12.29 -13.67 44.70
C MET A 1 -13.52 -13.14 44.00
N THR A 2 -13.67 -11.84 43.95
CA THR A 2 -14.79 -11.17 43.24
C THR A 2 -14.43 -11.14 41.75
N THR A 3 -15.07 -11.96 40.95
CA THR A 3 -15.04 -11.90 39.49
C THR A 3 -15.70 -10.60 39.06
N ASN A 4 -14.89 -9.59 38.74
CA ASN A 4 -15.34 -8.39 38.06
C ASN A 4 -15.83 -8.82 36.67
N THR A 5 -17.11 -9.08 36.50
CA THR A 5 -17.74 -9.28 35.20
C THR A 5 -17.82 -7.91 34.56
N THR A 6 -16.80 -7.55 33.79
CA THR A 6 -16.81 -6.34 32.97
C THR A 6 -17.90 -6.55 31.90
N PHE A 7 -19.03 -5.88 32.07
CA PHE A 7 -20.12 -5.91 31.10
C PHE A 7 -19.63 -5.17 29.83
N SER A 8 -19.31 -5.92 28.79
CA SER A 8 -19.01 -5.32 27.48
C SER A 8 -20.28 -4.68 26.91
N PRO A 9 -20.25 -3.42 26.48
CA PRO A 9 -21.40 -2.79 25.85
C PRO A 9 -21.85 -3.58 24.62
N THR A 10 -23.17 -3.74 24.46
CA THR A 10 -23.76 -4.47 23.33
C THR A 10 -24.54 -3.51 22.44
N ILE A 11 -24.25 -3.55 21.14
CA ILE A 11 -24.95 -2.78 20.10
C ILE A 11 -25.75 -3.75 19.23
N THR A 12 -27.05 -3.47 19.06
CA THR A 12 -27.89 -4.17 18.08
C THR A 12 -28.14 -3.25 16.88
N THR A 13 -27.90 -3.77 15.67
CA THR A 13 -27.93 -3.00 14.42
C THR A 13 -28.53 -3.82 13.27
N ASP A 14 -28.96 -3.16 12.20
CA ASP A 14 -29.43 -3.84 10.99
C ASP A 14 -28.26 -4.44 10.20
N ALA A 15 -27.13 -3.72 10.15
CA ALA A 15 -25.94 -4.15 9.43
C ALA A 15 -24.65 -3.85 10.19
N LEU A 16 -23.74 -4.83 10.23
CA LEU A 16 -22.34 -4.65 10.61
C LEU A 16 -21.48 -4.75 9.36
N ILE A 17 -20.63 -3.75 9.15
CA ILE A 17 -19.65 -3.72 8.06
C ILE A 17 -18.25 -3.77 8.66
N ILE A 18 -17.50 -4.82 8.36
CA ILE A 18 -16.12 -5.01 8.84
C ILE A 18 -15.16 -4.50 7.76
N GLY A 19 -14.57 -3.34 8.00
CA GLY A 19 -13.67 -2.61 7.10
C GLY A 19 -14.28 -1.33 6.53
N PHE A 20 -13.59 -0.22 6.72
CA PHE A 20 -13.98 1.13 6.28
C PHE A 20 -13.49 1.46 4.85
N GLY A 21 -13.17 0.44 4.05
CA GLY A 21 -12.73 0.60 2.68
C GLY A 21 -13.83 1.13 1.74
N LYS A 22 -13.50 1.33 0.46
CA LYS A 22 -14.43 1.93 -0.51
C LYS A 22 -15.78 1.21 -0.60
N GLY A 23 -15.78 -0.13 -0.60
CA GLY A 23 -17.02 -0.92 -0.64
C GLY A 23 -17.83 -0.72 0.65
N GLY A 24 -17.20 -0.89 1.82
CA GLY A 24 -17.84 -0.78 3.12
C GLY A 24 -18.45 0.60 3.37
N LYS A 25 -17.68 1.66 3.18
CA LYS A 25 -18.20 3.03 3.38
C LYS A 25 -19.31 3.42 2.42
N THR A 26 -19.27 2.94 1.16
CA THR A 26 -20.31 3.21 0.18
C THR A 26 -21.60 2.48 0.56
N LEU A 27 -21.49 1.22 0.99
CA LEU A 27 -22.62 0.44 1.47
C LEU A 27 -23.21 1.05 2.74
N ALA A 28 -22.38 1.43 3.72
CA ALA A 28 -22.82 2.06 4.96
C ALA A 28 -23.66 3.32 4.68
N ALA A 29 -23.15 4.23 3.86
CA ALA A 29 -23.85 5.44 3.49
C ALA A 29 -25.18 5.16 2.77
N LYS A 30 -25.23 4.13 1.91
CA LYS A 30 -26.44 3.76 1.18
C LYS A 30 -27.49 3.16 2.12
N LEU A 31 -27.10 2.29 3.02
CA LEU A 31 -28.01 1.68 4.01
C LEU A 31 -28.55 2.73 4.99
N SER A 32 -27.68 3.63 5.49
CA SER A 32 -28.09 4.75 6.34
C SER A 32 -29.13 5.64 5.65
N ALA A 33 -28.91 5.98 4.38
CA ALA A 33 -29.86 6.79 3.60
C ALA A 33 -31.23 6.13 3.39
N THR A 34 -31.35 4.82 3.62
CA THR A 34 -32.62 4.07 3.59
C THR A 34 -33.17 3.79 4.99
N GLY A 35 -32.64 4.45 6.03
CA GLY A 35 -33.10 4.39 7.40
C GLY A 35 -32.55 3.23 8.23
N HIS A 36 -31.63 2.42 7.69
CA HIS A 36 -31.01 1.32 8.45
C HIS A 36 -29.97 1.84 9.44
N LYS A 37 -29.91 1.22 10.61
CA LYS A 37 -28.85 1.37 11.57
C LYS A 37 -27.64 0.55 11.14
N VAL A 38 -26.46 1.17 11.09
CA VAL A 38 -25.23 0.55 10.59
C VAL A 38 -24.08 0.73 11.58
N VAL A 39 -23.39 -0.35 11.88
CA VAL A 39 -22.08 -0.29 12.56
C VAL A 39 -20.99 -0.55 11.53
N VAL A 40 -19.99 0.31 11.49
CA VAL A 40 -18.76 0.12 10.68
C VAL A 40 -17.60 -0.10 11.63
N ALA A 41 -16.95 -1.25 11.57
CA ALA A 41 -15.77 -1.57 12.34
C ALA A 41 -14.52 -1.43 11.45
N GLU A 42 -13.51 -0.67 11.88
CA GLU A 42 -12.24 -0.51 11.20
C GLU A 42 -11.08 -0.78 12.17
N ALA A 43 -10.16 -1.64 11.77
CA ALA A 43 -9.05 -2.06 12.63
C ALA A 43 -8.11 -0.92 13.02
N SER A 44 -8.00 0.13 12.20
CA SER A 44 -7.07 1.23 12.43
C SER A 44 -7.64 2.56 11.96
N ALA A 45 -7.57 3.57 12.83
CA ALA A 45 -7.92 4.94 12.48
C ALA A 45 -7.13 5.48 11.28
N ASN A 46 -5.92 4.96 11.06
CA ASN A 46 -5.10 5.32 9.89
C ASN A 46 -5.62 4.74 8.57
N MET A 47 -6.64 3.88 8.61
CA MET A 47 -7.21 3.24 7.44
C MET A 47 -8.64 3.68 7.09
N TYR A 48 -9.18 4.71 7.75
CA TYR A 48 -10.47 5.27 7.35
C TYR A 48 -10.46 5.70 5.88
N GLY A 49 -11.42 5.19 5.12
CA GLY A 49 -11.50 5.33 3.65
C GLY A 49 -10.84 4.19 2.87
N GLY A 50 -10.07 3.32 3.53
CA GLY A 50 -9.48 2.10 2.98
C GLY A 50 -8.19 2.32 2.18
N THR A 51 -7.74 1.24 1.54
CA THR A 51 -6.48 1.13 0.79
C THR A 51 -6.26 2.27 -0.20
N CYS A 52 -7.25 2.57 -1.03
CA CYS A 52 -7.11 3.58 -2.10
C CYS A 52 -6.70 4.96 -1.56
N ILE A 53 -7.26 5.37 -0.41
CA ILE A 53 -6.97 6.68 0.19
C ILE A 53 -5.65 6.68 0.95
N ASN A 54 -5.36 5.61 1.68
CA ASN A 54 -4.30 5.63 2.68
C ASN A 54 -2.97 5.05 2.20
N ILE A 55 -3.00 3.97 1.42
CA ILE A 55 -1.81 3.18 1.06
C ILE A 55 -1.81 2.68 -0.39
N GLY A 56 -2.65 3.23 -1.25
CA GLY A 56 -2.80 2.79 -2.65
C GLY A 56 -2.86 3.95 -3.64
N CYS A 57 -4.00 4.09 -4.31
CA CYS A 57 -4.16 4.96 -5.48
C CYS A 57 -3.82 6.44 -5.24
N LEU A 58 -4.36 7.05 -4.18
CA LEU A 58 -4.18 8.49 -3.98
C LEU A 58 -2.78 8.87 -3.52
N PRO A 59 -2.16 8.19 -2.54
CA PRO A 59 -0.78 8.47 -2.18
C PRO A 59 0.19 8.21 -3.34
N SER A 60 0.04 7.13 -4.11
CA SER A 60 0.92 6.87 -5.26
C SER A 60 0.77 7.94 -6.35
N LYS A 61 -0.48 8.35 -6.68
CA LYS A 61 -0.71 9.41 -7.69
C LYS A 61 -0.20 10.78 -7.24
N SER A 62 -0.30 11.10 -5.94
CA SER A 62 0.29 12.31 -5.39
C SER A 62 1.82 12.34 -5.57
N LEU A 63 2.47 11.22 -5.31
CA LEU A 63 3.93 11.11 -5.46
C LEU A 63 4.35 11.12 -6.95
N ILE A 64 3.62 10.41 -7.83
CA ILE A 64 3.89 10.42 -9.28
C ILE A 64 3.80 11.85 -9.83
N LEU A 65 2.72 12.58 -9.50
CA LEU A 65 2.56 13.96 -9.95
C LEU A 65 3.69 14.87 -9.47
N SER A 66 4.12 14.72 -8.22
CA SER A 66 5.24 15.48 -7.67
C SER A 66 6.57 15.11 -8.35
N ALA A 67 6.79 13.84 -8.66
CA ALA A 67 7.97 13.36 -9.36
C ALA A 67 8.04 13.91 -10.79
N GLU A 68 6.94 13.84 -11.54
CA GLU A 68 6.83 14.43 -12.88
C GLU A 68 7.09 15.94 -12.86
N GLN A 69 6.55 16.66 -11.87
CA GLN A 69 6.78 18.09 -11.73
C GLN A 69 8.26 18.40 -11.48
N ALA A 70 8.92 17.64 -10.61
CA ALA A 70 10.34 17.79 -10.32
C ALA A 70 11.20 17.52 -11.57
N ASN A 71 10.84 16.53 -12.39
CA ASN A 71 11.57 16.17 -13.60
C ASN A 71 11.36 17.17 -14.76
N ARG A 72 10.19 17.83 -14.84
CA ARG A 72 9.87 18.81 -15.91
C ARG A 72 10.67 20.10 -15.87
N THR A 73 11.36 20.42 -14.79
CA THR A 73 12.12 21.67 -14.69
C THR A 73 13.32 21.73 -15.66
N GLY A 74 13.66 20.59 -16.32
CA GLY A 74 14.63 20.53 -17.41
C GLY A 74 16.10 20.83 -17.00
N GLU A 75 16.29 21.34 -15.79
CA GLU A 75 17.61 21.53 -15.20
C GLU A 75 18.07 20.19 -14.64
N SER A 76 19.34 19.84 -14.88
CA SER A 76 19.95 18.68 -14.21
C SER A 76 19.88 18.91 -12.71
N LEU A 77 18.85 18.35 -12.06
CA LEU A 77 18.64 18.52 -10.63
C LEU A 77 19.88 18.05 -9.87
N THR A 78 20.44 18.91 -9.07
CA THR A 78 21.49 18.52 -8.13
C THR A 78 20.92 17.50 -7.12
N THR A 79 21.79 16.75 -6.45
CA THR A 79 21.35 15.81 -5.40
C THR A 79 20.50 16.51 -4.35
N GLU A 80 20.92 17.69 -3.91
CA GLU A 80 20.20 18.50 -2.90
C GLU A 80 18.79 18.92 -3.35
N THR A 81 18.65 19.34 -4.61
CA THR A 81 17.31 19.73 -5.14
C THR A 81 16.40 18.52 -5.28
N ARG A 82 16.90 17.33 -5.63
CA ARG A 82 16.14 16.09 -5.67
C ARG A 82 15.65 15.65 -4.29
N GLU A 83 16.53 15.66 -3.30
CA GLU A 83 16.17 15.33 -1.91
C GLU A 83 15.10 16.28 -1.37
N THR A 84 15.23 17.58 -1.66
CA THR A 84 14.24 18.58 -1.26
C THR A 84 12.91 18.34 -1.94
N ALA A 85 12.91 18.08 -3.25
CA ALA A 85 11.68 17.77 -4.00
C ALA A 85 11.00 16.49 -3.46
N PHE A 86 11.77 15.46 -3.15
CA PHE A 86 11.25 14.21 -2.58
C PHE A 86 10.64 14.43 -1.19
N LYS A 87 11.34 15.13 -0.29
CA LYS A 87 10.82 15.46 1.05
C LYS A 87 9.51 16.25 0.96
N ASN A 88 9.43 17.22 0.05
CA ASN A 88 8.20 17.99 -0.18
C ASN A 88 7.08 17.11 -0.74
N ALA A 89 7.38 16.18 -1.63
CA ALA A 89 6.41 15.22 -2.17
C ALA A 89 5.85 14.29 -1.08
N ILE A 90 6.70 13.77 -0.19
CA ILE A 90 6.27 12.97 0.96
C ILE A 90 5.40 13.78 1.91
N ALA A 91 5.77 15.03 2.22
CA ALA A 91 4.97 15.92 3.06
C ALA A 91 3.60 16.20 2.45
N GLU A 92 3.53 16.52 1.16
CA GLU A 92 2.27 16.76 0.44
C GLU A 92 1.40 15.51 0.39
N LYS A 93 1.98 14.34 0.07
CA LYS A 93 1.28 13.06 0.12
C LYS A 93 0.65 12.82 1.51
N ARG A 94 1.41 13.03 2.60
CA ARG A 94 0.94 12.87 3.98
C ARG A 94 -0.20 13.86 4.29
N ARG A 95 -0.08 15.11 3.87
CA ARG A 95 -1.12 16.14 4.02
C ARG A 95 -2.43 15.75 3.31
N VAL A 96 -2.34 15.37 2.04
CA VAL A 96 -3.51 14.99 1.23
C VAL A 96 -4.18 13.74 1.80
N THR A 97 -3.40 12.73 2.16
CA THR A 97 -3.91 11.48 2.73
C THR A 97 -4.62 11.72 4.06
N SER A 98 -4.03 12.53 4.95
CA SER A 98 -4.66 12.87 6.25
C SER A 98 -5.97 13.61 6.06
N MET A 99 -5.99 14.63 5.22
CA MET A 99 -7.21 15.40 4.90
C MET A 99 -8.33 14.51 4.34
N LEU A 100 -8.00 13.61 3.43
CA LEU A 100 -8.99 12.72 2.83
C LEU A 100 -9.47 11.64 3.80
N ARG A 101 -8.62 11.15 4.67
CA ARG A 101 -8.96 10.21 5.75
C ARG A 101 -9.97 10.83 6.69
N ASP A 102 -9.69 12.01 7.19
CA ASP A 102 -10.56 12.80 8.06
C ASP A 102 -11.93 13.05 7.40
N LYS A 103 -11.93 13.58 6.19
CA LYS A 103 -13.16 13.79 5.41
C LYS A 103 -13.98 12.51 5.21
N ASN A 104 -13.33 11.36 5.00
CA ASN A 104 -14.04 10.08 4.87
C ASN A 104 -14.61 9.60 6.20
N TYR A 105 -13.90 9.79 7.30
CA TYR A 105 -14.39 9.49 8.64
C TYR A 105 -15.68 10.27 8.93
N HIS A 106 -15.62 11.59 8.87
CA HIS A 106 -16.74 12.47 9.16
C HIS A 106 -17.94 12.27 8.23
N LYS A 107 -17.70 11.90 6.97
CA LYS A 107 -18.79 11.58 6.05
C LYS A 107 -19.68 10.42 6.53
N LEU A 108 -19.18 9.51 7.36
CA LEU A 108 -19.95 8.43 7.96
C LEU A 108 -20.26 8.70 9.43
N ALA A 109 -19.28 9.08 10.22
CA ALA A 109 -19.41 9.23 11.67
C ALA A 109 -20.42 10.32 12.08
N ASP A 110 -20.62 11.33 11.22
CA ASP A 110 -21.57 12.42 11.48
C ASP A 110 -23.02 12.08 11.07
N GLN A 111 -23.29 10.83 10.63
CA GLN A 111 -24.65 10.39 10.32
C GLN A 111 -25.30 9.70 11.52
N ASP A 112 -26.49 10.12 11.91
CA ASP A 112 -27.22 9.62 13.10
C ASP A 112 -27.41 8.09 13.11
N ASN A 113 -27.52 7.48 11.93
CA ASN A 113 -27.74 6.04 11.78
C ASN A 113 -26.45 5.21 11.63
N ILE A 114 -25.27 5.84 11.71
CA ILE A 114 -23.99 5.13 11.57
C ILE A 114 -23.17 5.26 12.84
N THR A 115 -22.72 4.13 13.37
CA THR A 115 -21.72 4.07 14.44
C THR A 115 -20.43 3.54 13.88
N VAL A 116 -19.33 4.30 14.04
CA VAL A 116 -17.99 3.86 13.65
C VAL A 116 -17.25 3.39 14.90
N LEU A 117 -16.78 2.14 14.88
CA LEU A 117 -15.94 1.54 15.92
C LEU A 117 -14.54 1.30 15.39
N THR A 118 -13.54 1.80 16.11
CA THR A 118 -12.13 1.53 15.81
C THR A 118 -11.65 0.36 16.65
N GLY A 119 -11.36 -0.75 15.98
CA GLY A 119 -10.91 -1.98 16.65
C GLY A 119 -10.99 -3.20 15.73
N HIS A 120 -10.27 -4.24 16.12
CA HIS A 120 -10.30 -5.52 15.41
C HIS A 120 -11.62 -6.26 15.70
N ALA A 121 -12.28 -6.67 14.61
CA ALA A 121 -13.50 -7.47 14.67
C ALA A 121 -13.19 -8.98 14.73
N ARG A 122 -13.82 -9.70 15.63
CA ARG A 122 -13.78 -11.16 15.76
C ARG A 122 -15.18 -11.71 15.83
N PHE A 123 -15.55 -12.65 14.98
CA PHE A 123 -16.85 -13.34 15.06
C PHE A 123 -16.95 -14.15 16.36
N ILE A 124 -18.07 -13.99 17.04
CA ILE A 124 -18.44 -14.76 18.24
C ILE A 124 -19.73 -15.56 18.02
N GLY A 125 -20.37 -15.41 16.86
CA GLY A 125 -21.56 -16.13 16.43
C GLY A 125 -21.94 -15.78 15.01
N PRO A 126 -22.95 -16.43 14.43
CA PRO A 126 -23.36 -16.20 13.02
C PRO A 126 -23.79 -14.77 12.73
N HIS A 127 -24.33 -14.08 13.73
CA HIS A 127 -24.84 -12.72 13.65
C HIS A 127 -24.16 -11.77 14.65
N SER A 128 -23.06 -12.19 15.27
CA SER A 128 -22.41 -11.40 16.32
C SER A 128 -20.91 -11.37 16.16
N ALA A 129 -20.34 -10.20 16.39
CA ALA A 129 -18.91 -9.99 16.43
C ALA A 129 -18.54 -9.16 17.66
N GLU A 130 -17.36 -9.40 18.20
CA GLU A 130 -16.72 -8.59 19.21
C GLU A 130 -15.71 -7.66 18.52
N ILE A 131 -15.77 -6.38 18.84
CA ILE A 131 -14.86 -5.36 18.33
C ILE A 131 -13.95 -4.93 19.50
N ALA A 132 -12.68 -5.24 19.40
CA ALA A 132 -11.66 -4.88 20.41
C ALA A 132 -11.24 -3.43 20.25
N THR A 133 -11.97 -2.52 20.89
CA THR A 133 -11.68 -1.07 20.87
C THR A 133 -10.68 -0.67 21.96
N ALA A 134 -10.16 0.54 21.89
CA ALA A 134 -9.25 1.08 22.91
C ALA A 134 -9.91 1.21 24.29
N ASP A 135 -11.23 1.46 24.31
CA ASP A 135 -12.01 1.62 25.54
C ASP A 135 -12.55 0.30 26.10
N GLY A 136 -12.20 -0.81 25.46
CA GLY A 136 -12.64 -2.17 25.80
C GLY A 136 -13.47 -2.82 24.70
N PRO A 137 -13.78 -4.11 24.86
CA PRO A 137 -14.51 -4.86 23.83
C PRO A 137 -15.97 -4.42 23.74
N VAL A 138 -16.47 -4.28 22.52
CA VAL A 138 -17.88 -3.99 22.21
C VAL A 138 -18.47 -5.17 21.45
N THR A 139 -19.56 -5.73 21.93
CA THR A 139 -20.31 -6.78 21.22
C THR A 139 -21.30 -6.15 20.26
N VAL A 140 -21.24 -6.52 18.99
CA VAL A 140 -22.19 -6.07 17.96
C VAL A 140 -23.00 -7.26 17.46
N THR A 141 -24.33 -7.19 17.58
CA THR A 141 -25.27 -8.14 16.97
C THR A 141 -25.97 -7.48 15.80
N ALA A 142 -25.92 -8.10 14.63
CA ALA A 142 -26.42 -7.52 13.38
C ALA A 142 -27.31 -8.48 12.62
N GLY A 143 -28.34 -7.94 11.96
CA GLY A 143 -29.18 -8.71 11.03
C GLY A 143 -28.38 -9.23 9.83
N LYS A 144 -27.41 -8.45 9.35
CA LYS A 144 -26.49 -8.82 8.26
C LYS A 144 -25.08 -8.36 8.59
N ILE A 145 -24.07 -9.19 8.23
CA ILE A 145 -22.65 -8.84 8.38
C ILE A 145 -21.98 -8.85 7.02
N PHE A 146 -21.27 -7.76 6.71
CA PHE A 146 -20.52 -7.59 5.46
C PHE A 146 -19.03 -7.57 5.76
N ILE A 147 -18.29 -8.48 5.13
CA ILE A 147 -16.83 -8.57 5.26
C ILE A 147 -16.19 -7.77 4.13
N ASN A 148 -15.53 -6.66 4.48
CA ASN A 148 -14.89 -5.74 3.54
C ASN A 148 -13.46 -5.40 4.00
N THR A 149 -12.73 -6.39 4.49
CA THR A 149 -11.41 -6.26 5.12
C THR A 149 -10.27 -5.94 4.13
N GLY A 150 -10.55 -5.99 2.82
CA GLY A 150 -9.58 -5.64 1.79
C GLY A 150 -8.52 -6.70 1.56
N ALA A 151 -7.30 -6.25 1.21
CA ALA A 151 -6.16 -7.10 0.92
C ALA A 151 -4.87 -6.49 1.47
N THR A 152 -3.89 -7.33 1.72
CA THR A 152 -2.53 -6.95 2.09
C THR A 152 -1.55 -7.32 0.97
N PRO A 153 -0.41 -6.64 0.83
CA PRO A 153 0.62 -7.03 -0.12
C PRO A 153 1.07 -8.48 0.09
N HIS A 154 1.11 -9.24 -1.00
CA HIS A 154 1.72 -10.57 -0.96
C HIS A 154 3.24 -10.43 -0.90
N ILE A 155 3.85 -11.00 0.12
CA ILE A 155 5.31 -11.06 0.27
C ILE A 155 5.73 -12.49 -0.10
N PRO A 156 6.49 -12.69 -1.18
CA PRO A 156 6.93 -14.01 -1.59
C PRO A 156 7.86 -14.64 -0.55
N ASP A 157 7.99 -15.96 -0.61
CA ASP A 157 8.87 -16.69 0.30
C ASP A 157 10.30 -16.72 -0.27
N ILE A 158 11.00 -15.59 -0.09
CA ILE A 158 12.40 -15.41 -0.47
C ILE A 158 13.22 -15.26 0.82
N PRO A 159 14.28 -16.04 1.01
CA PRO A 159 15.17 -15.91 2.17
C PRO A 159 15.62 -14.46 2.37
N GLY A 160 15.45 -13.93 3.58
CA GLY A 160 15.83 -12.57 3.96
C GLY A 160 14.84 -11.47 3.64
N ILE A 161 13.82 -11.70 2.81
CA ILE A 161 12.89 -10.63 2.37
C ILE A 161 12.14 -9.94 3.51
N ARG A 162 11.86 -10.66 4.61
CA ARG A 162 11.11 -10.13 5.77
C ARG A 162 12.00 -9.56 6.85
N THR A 163 13.30 -9.84 6.82
CA THR A 163 14.23 -9.53 7.91
C THR A 163 15.34 -8.55 7.54
N THR A 164 15.57 -8.35 6.23
CA THR A 164 16.62 -7.44 5.76
C THR A 164 16.12 -5.99 5.79
N PRO A 165 16.78 -5.09 6.55
CA PRO A 165 16.47 -3.66 6.50
C PRO A 165 16.65 -3.09 5.09
N GLY A 166 15.79 -2.15 4.70
CA GLY A 166 15.80 -1.58 3.34
C GLY A 166 14.93 -2.33 2.34
N VAL A 167 14.24 -3.39 2.76
CA VAL A 167 13.20 -4.06 1.97
C VAL A 167 11.84 -3.51 2.34
N TYR A 168 11.09 -3.06 1.33
CA TYR A 168 9.79 -2.43 1.51
C TYR A 168 8.72 -3.10 0.67
N THR A 169 7.50 -3.08 1.15
CA THR A 169 6.31 -3.22 0.30
C THR A 169 5.96 -1.86 -0.31
N SER A 170 5.01 -1.82 -1.26
CA SER A 170 4.51 -0.56 -1.83
C SER A 170 4.07 0.45 -0.76
N THR A 171 3.47 -0.02 0.34
CA THR A 171 3.06 0.82 1.46
C THR A 171 4.24 1.48 2.15
N GLY A 172 5.25 0.69 2.53
CA GLY A 172 6.43 1.21 3.24
C GLY A 172 7.27 2.13 2.36
N LEU A 173 7.40 1.81 1.06
CA LEU A 173 8.19 2.61 0.12
C LEU A 173 7.61 4.02 -0.11
N MET A 174 6.32 4.23 0.08
CA MET A 174 5.70 5.56 0.03
C MET A 174 5.93 6.43 1.28
N ASP A 175 6.55 5.89 2.31
CA ASP A 175 6.79 6.59 3.59
C ASP A 175 8.26 6.69 4.00
N ILE A 176 9.18 6.34 3.11
CA ILE A 176 10.61 6.52 3.34
C ILE A 176 10.96 8.01 3.37
N ASP A 177 11.95 8.38 4.17
CA ASP A 177 12.35 9.79 4.36
C ASP A 177 13.47 10.23 3.40
N GLU A 178 14.18 9.26 2.79
CA GLU A 178 15.29 9.52 1.88
C GLU A 178 15.07 8.81 0.54
N ILE A 179 15.43 9.46 -0.55
CA ILE A 179 15.35 8.85 -1.87
C ILE A 179 16.49 7.84 -2.05
N PRO A 180 16.22 6.57 -2.41
CA PRO A 180 17.27 5.61 -2.68
C PRO A 180 18.01 5.96 -3.96
N GLN A 181 19.33 5.92 -3.95
CA GLN A 181 20.13 6.11 -5.16
C GLN A 181 19.91 4.98 -6.17
N ARG A 182 19.71 3.76 -5.67
CA ARG A 182 19.42 2.56 -6.46
C ARG A 182 18.21 1.85 -5.88
N LEU A 183 17.24 1.56 -6.73
CA LEU A 183 16.02 0.83 -6.36
C LEU A 183 15.89 -0.44 -7.21
N VAL A 184 15.73 -1.58 -6.56
CA VAL A 184 15.38 -2.83 -7.22
C VAL A 184 13.92 -3.15 -6.90
N ILE A 185 13.12 -3.38 -7.94
CA ILE A 185 11.71 -3.74 -7.83
C ILE A 185 11.53 -5.20 -8.27
N ILE A 186 10.96 -6.03 -7.41
CA ILE A 186 10.66 -7.43 -7.72
C ILE A 186 9.25 -7.53 -8.27
N GLY A 187 9.12 -7.78 -9.55
CA GLY A 187 7.88 -7.90 -10.30
C GLY A 187 7.53 -6.67 -11.15
N SER A 188 7.16 -6.92 -12.41
CA SER A 188 6.76 -5.91 -13.41
C SER A 188 5.24 -5.78 -13.52
N GLY A 189 4.49 -5.96 -12.43
CA GLY A 189 3.07 -5.64 -12.38
C GLY A 189 2.81 -4.13 -12.32
N PHE A 190 1.55 -3.69 -12.50
CA PHE A 190 1.18 -2.28 -12.56
C PHE A 190 1.75 -1.44 -11.40
N ILE A 191 1.64 -1.93 -10.16
CA ILE A 191 2.19 -1.25 -8.99
C ILE A 191 3.71 -1.08 -9.11
N GLY A 192 4.43 -2.15 -9.46
CA GLY A 192 5.88 -2.11 -9.66
C GLY A 192 6.30 -1.11 -10.73
N LEU A 193 5.57 -1.02 -11.84
CA LEU A 193 5.85 -0.10 -12.94
C LEU A 193 5.52 1.36 -12.58
N GLU A 194 4.44 1.63 -11.83
CA GLU A 194 4.16 2.96 -11.30
C GLU A 194 5.30 3.45 -10.38
N PHE A 195 5.78 2.58 -9.50
CA PHE A 195 6.92 2.90 -8.64
C PHE A 195 8.22 3.05 -9.43
N ALA A 196 8.43 2.25 -10.47
CA ALA A 196 9.60 2.37 -11.33
C ALA A 196 9.67 3.73 -12.02
N SER A 197 8.55 4.19 -12.60
CA SER A 197 8.45 5.53 -13.21
C SER A 197 8.68 6.63 -12.17
N MET A 198 7.95 6.58 -11.06
CA MET A 198 8.01 7.58 -10.00
C MET A 198 9.42 7.77 -9.45
N PHE A 199 10.11 6.68 -9.11
CA PHE A 199 11.47 6.76 -8.55
C PHE A 199 12.53 7.11 -9.60
N ALA A 200 12.32 6.71 -10.87
CA ALA A 200 13.16 7.16 -11.97
C ALA A 200 13.07 8.69 -12.17
N ASP A 201 11.86 9.25 -12.11
CA ASP A 201 11.65 10.70 -12.20
C ASP A 201 12.25 11.46 -11.01
N PHE A 202 12.24 10.89 -9.81
CA PHE A 202 12.99 11.43 -8.66
C PHE A 202 14.51 11.23 -8.78
N GLY A 203 14.98 10.46 -9.75
CA GLY A 203 16.41 10.29 -10.08
C GLY A 203 17.09 9.06 -9.50
N SER A 204 16.31 8.08 -8.99
CA SER A 204 16.86 6.77 -8.63
C SER A 204 17.27 5.97 -9.86
N ALA A 205 18.35 5.20 -9.77
CA ALA A 205 18.68 4.19 -10.78
C ALA A 205 17.82 2.93 -10.54
N VAL A 206 16.74 2.79 -11.31
CA VAL A 206 15.75 1.73 -11.10
C VAL A 206 16.03 0.50 -11.93
N THR A 207 15.94 -0.68 -11.31
CA THR A 207 15.97 -1.99 -11.98
C THR A 207 14.75 -2.80 -11.59
N VAL A 208 13.99 -3.27 -12.58
CA VAL A 208 12.84 -4.14 -12.39
C VAL A 208 13.22 -5.58 -12.72
N LEU A 209 13.03 -6.50 -11.78
CA LEU A 209 13.26 -7.91 -11.94
C LEU A 209 11.93 -8.59 -12.30
N GLN A 210 11.89 -9.29 -13.43
CA GLN A 210 10.74 -10.06 -13.89
C GLN A 210 11.11 -11.54 -14.01
N HIS A 211 10.42 -12.38 -13.30
CA HIS A 211 10.67 -13.82 -13.25
C HIS A 211 10.35 -14.51 -14.59
N SER A 212 9.31 -14.07 -15.33
CA SER A 212 8.95 -14.62 -16.64
C SER A 212 9.68 -13.89 -17.79
N ALA A 213 9.54 -14.46 -19.01
CA ALA A 213 9.98 -13.80 -20.24
C ALA A 213 9.07 -12.65 -20.64
N GLU A 214 7.79 -12.75 -20.29
CA GLU A 214 6.75 -11.86 -20.77
C GLU A 214 6.60 -10.67 -19.86
N PHE A 215 6.51 -9.50 -20.48
CA PHE A 215 6.20 -8.23 -19.84
C PHE A 215 4.71 -7.93 -19.99
N LEU A 216 4.01 -7.72 -18.89
CA LEU A 216 2.57 -7.48 -18.86
C LEU A 216 1.75 -8.48 -19.70
N PRO A 217 1.79 -9.79 -19.40
CA PRO A 217 1.22 -10.83 -20.26
C PRO A 217 -0.32 -10.81 -20.37
N ARG A 218 -0.99 -9.92 -19.65
CA ARG A 218 -2.45 -9.74 -19.69
C ARG A 218 -2.89 -8.52 -20.50
N GLU A 219 -1.92 -7.74 -21.00
CA GLU A 219 -2.16 -6.57 -21.82
C GLU A 219 -1.87 -6.87 -23.29
N ASP A 220 -2.39 -6.05 -24.19
CA ASP A 220 -2.09 -6.16 -25.61
C ASP A 220 -0.59 -5.92 -25.85
N ALA A 221 0.01 -6.68 -26.76
CA ALA A 221 1.45 -6.72 -26.95
C ALA A 221 2.07 -5.37 -27.37
N ASP A 222 1.35 -4.59 -28.14
CA ASP A 222 1.74 -3.23 -28.53
C ASP A 222 1.71 -2.26 -27.34
N ILE A 223 0.70 -2.33 -26.48
CA ILE A 223 0.62 -1.55 -25.24
C ILE A 223 1.74 -1.93 -24.28
N ALA A 224 1.97 -3.23 -24.05
CA ALA A 224 3.07 -3.71 -23.23
C ALA A 224 4.43 -3.21 -23.75
N THR A 225 4.63 -3.25 -25.07
CA THR A 225 5.84 -2.75 -25.71
C THR A 225 6.02 -1.25 -25.51
N ALA A 226 4.98 -0.45 -25.75
CA ALA A 226 5.02 1.00 -25.59
C ALA A 226 5.36 1.41 -24.15
N ILE A 227 4.76 0.75 -23.15
CA ILE A 227 5.06 0.99 -21.72
C ILE A 227 6.52 0.68 -21.42
N ARG A 228 7.04 -0.45 -21.90
CA ARG A 228 8.43 -0.85 -21.68
C ARG A 228 9.41 0.14 -22.32
N GLU A 229 9.14 0.58 -23.53
CA GLU A 229 9.95 1.56 -24.24
C GLU A 229 9.96 2.92 -23.54
N GLN A 230 8.80 3.38 -23.08
CA GLN A 230 8.68 4.63 -22.33
C GLN A 230 9.47 4.59 -21.02
N LEU A 231 9.31 3.55 -20.23
CA LEU A 231 10.07 3.38 -18.98
C LEU A 231 11.57 3.21 -19.24
N GLY A 232 11.94 2.49 -20.31
CA GLY A 232 13.32 2.38 -20.77
C GLY A 232 13.94 3.74 -21.14
N ALA A 233 13.18 4.61 -21.79
CA ALA A 233 13.59 5.97 -22.11
C ALA A 233 13.78 6.84 -20.83
N GLN A 234 13.06 6.56 -19.76
CA GLN A 234 13.27 7.15 -18.43
C GLN A 234 14.47 6.55 -17.68
N GLY A 235 15.20 5.60 -18.27
CA GLY A 235 16.37 4.95 -17.67
C GLY A 235 16.07 3.73 -16.81
N VAL A 236 14.82 3.25 -16.74
CA VAL A 236 14.45 2.03 -16.03
C VAL A 236 15.03 0.80 -16.75
N LYS A 237 15.72 -0.04 -16.00
CA LYS A 237 16.29 -1.30 -16.51
C LYS A 237 15.38 -2.46 -16.19
N PHE A 238 15.21 -3.37 -17.15
CA PHE A 238 14.43 -4.59 -16.98
C PHE A 238 15.34 -5.80 -17.08
N LEU A 239 15.20 -6.72 -16.13
CA LEU A 239 15.85 -8.01 -16.15
C LEU A 239 14.79 -9.10 -16.15
N PHE A 240 14.64 -9.78 -17.29
CA PHE A 240 13.70 -10.88 -17.49
C PHE A 240 14.32 -12.21 -17.10
N HIS A 241 13.47 -13.24 -16.91
CA HIS A 241 13.89 -14.56 -16.43
C HIS A 241 14.70 -14.50 -15.12
N ALA A 242 14.47 -13.45 -14.33
CA ALA A 242 15.22 -13.13 -13.13
C ALA A 242 14.51 -13.68 -11.90
N GLU A 243 15.05 -14.70 -11.29
CA GLU A 243 14.52 -15.29 -10.05
C GLU A 243 15.38 -14.84 -8.89
N THR A 244 14.79 -14.08 -7.96
CA THR A 244 15.47 -13.66 -6.72
C THR A 244 15.58 -14.86 -5.79
N LYS A 245 16.80 -15.26 -5.46
CA LYS A 245 17.08 -16.42 -4.61
C LYS A 245 17.27 -16.07 -3.15
N GLU A 246 17.82 -14.90 -2.86
CA GLU A 246 18.13 -14.45 -1.50
C GLU A 246 18.22 -12.94 -1.46
N ILE A 247 17.89 -12.37 -0.31
CA ILE A 247 18.07 -10.95 0.02
C ILE A 247 18.82 -10.88 1.34
N ALA A 248 19.89 -10.10 1.40
CA ALA A 248 20.74 -9.94 2.57
C ALA A 248 21.22 -8.49 2.71
N PRO A 249 21.64 -8.05 3.91
CA PRO A 249 22.31 -6.78 4.06
C PRO A 249 23.60 -6.74 3.23
N ALA A 250 23.90 -5.62 2.57
CA ALA A 250 25.15 -5.41 1.88
C ALA A 250 26.24 -4.91 2.84
N SER A 251 27.50 -5.30 2.62
CA SER A 251 28.63 -4.90 3.48
C SER A 251 28.91 -3.39 3.49
N ALA A 252 28.58 -2.72 2.39
CA ALA A 252 28.74 -1.26 2.24
C ALA A 252 27.47 -0.46 2.59
N GLY A 253 26.47 -1.10 3.22
CA GLY A 253 25.14 -0.54 3.47
C GLY A 253 24.17 -0.86 2.33
N GLY A 254 22.86 -0.80 2.66
CA GLY A 254 21.79 -1.16 1.73
C GLY A 254 21.52 -2.66 1.63
N VAL A 255 21.02 -3.12 0.48
CA VAL A 255 20.51 -4.47 0.27
C VAL A 255 21.23 -5.15 -0.89
N ARG A 256 21.65 -6.39 -0.68
CA ARG A 256 22.22 -7.28 -1.71
C ARG A 256 21.18 -8.32 -2.12
N LEU A 257 20.99 -8.48 -3.43
CA LEU A 257 20.12 -9.49 -4.01
C LEU A 257 20.93 -10.53 -4.79
N SER A 258 20.74 -11.81 -4.48
CA SER A 258 21.20 -12.92 -5.31
C SER A 258 20.11 -13.26 -6.33
N VAL A 259 20.43 -13.12 -7.62
CA VAL A 259 19.47 -13.32 -8.71
C VAL A 259 19.98 -14.37 -9.70
N ALA A 260 19.19 -15.39 -9.95
CA ALA A 260 19.44 -16.37 -11.03
C ALA A 260 18.69 -15.92 -12.30
N VAL A 261 19.42 -15.84 -13.42
CA VAL A 261 18.83 -15.51 -14.72
C VAL A 261 18.90 -16.70 -15.64
N LYS A 262 17.77 -17.23 -16.12
CA LYS A 262 17.73 -18.33 -17.07
C LYS A 262 18.40 -17.94 -18.39
N GLY A 263 19.31 -18.78 -18.87
CA GLY A 263 20.05 -18.55 -20.13
C GLY A 263 21.37 -17.77 -19.97
N SER A 264 21.71 -17.30 -18.77
CA SER A 264 23.02 -16.73 -18.47
C SER A 264 23.94 -17.81 -17.90
N THR A 265 25.02 -18.09 -18.56
CA THR A 265 26.12 -18.98 -18.08
C THR A 265 27.09 -18.24 -17.14
N LYS A 266 26.91 -16.93 -16.93
CA LYS A 266 27.70 -16.14 -15.98
C LYS A 266 26.86 -15.87 -14.74
N ALA A 267 27.40 -16.19 -13.56
CA ALA A 267 26.90 -15.65 -12.31
C ALA A 267 26.83 -14.12 -12.48
N THR A 268 25.63 -13.55 -12.38
CA THR A 268 25.44 -12.10 -12.48
C THR A 268 26.16 -11.48 -11.29
N PRO A 269 27.05 -10.48 -11.49
CA PRO A 269 27.72 -9.85 -10.38
C PRO A 269 26.73 -9.31 -9.38
N GLU A 270 27.03 -9.49 -8.12
CA GLU A 270 26.30 -8.94 -6.99
C GLU A 270 25.98 -7.47 -7.24
N LYS A 271 24.71 -7.11 -7.34
CA LYS A 271 24.30 -5.72 -7.47
C LYS A 271 23.81 -5.26 -6.10
N ASP A 272 24.67 -4.52 -5.44
CA ASP A 272 24.30 -3.79 -4.23
C ASP A 272 23.30 -2.69 -4.59
N ALA A 273 22.16 -2.67 -3.90
CA ALA A 273 21.20 -1.57 -3.90
C ALA A 273 21.39 -0.79 -2.58
N SER A 274 21.62 0.49 -2.68
CA SER A 274 21.76 1.39 -1.53
C SER A 274 20.62 2.40 -1.48
#